data_8fae19f817afabdb3a76fba11b9001e2
#
_entry.id   8fae19f817afabdb3a76fba11b9001e2
#
_cell.length_a   1.000
_cell.length_b   1.000
_cell.length_c   1.000
_cell.angle_alpha   90.00
_cell.angle_beta   90.00
_cell.angle_gamma   90.00
#
_symmetry.space_group_name_H-M   'P 1'
#
loop_
_entity.id
_entity.type
_entity.pdbx_description
1 polymer ?
#
loop_
_entity_poly.entity_id
_entity_poly.type
_entity_poly.pdbx_seq_one_letter_code
_entity_poly.pdbx_strand_id
1 'polypeptide(L)'
;MIELSENLLINADLQTVWAFLTDIDKSLSFNRFHVDIRLPNRFSVNNNSEFTIIHNFGFGNLEIVARVVECVTTKQLVISEKASDDSLKGFPHEIKFEIIKKDNNTSLNYSVSGSYGGRVQDMSFTPILKGVLKEEIIKIKNAIESTERIPENIKVGRISP
;
A
#
# COMPACT_ATOMS: atom_id res chain seq x y z
N MET A 1 19.25 -9.15 -2.87
CA MET A 1 17.91 -8.64 -3.20
C MET A 1 16.90 -9.29 -2.26
N ILE A 2 15.97 -8.54 -1.74
CA ILE A 2 14.86 -8.98 -0.91
C ILE A 2 13.65 -9.16 -1.82
N GLU A 3 12.97 -10.29 -1.71
CA GLU A 3 11.71 -10.57 -2.39
C GLU A 3 10.76 -11.20 -1.37
N LEU A 4 9.66 -10.52 -1.06
CA LEU A 4 8.67 -10.94 -0.07
C LEU A 4 7.28 -10.88 -0.69
N SER A 5 6.43 -11.81 -0.31
CA SER A 5 5.04 -11.85 -0.77
C SER A 5 4.15 -12.46 0.29
N GLU A 6 2.96 -11.88 0.44
CA GLU A 6 1.87 -12.40 1.28
C GLU A 6 0.57 -12.40 0.46
N ASN A 7 -0.26 -13.40 0.69
CA ASN A 7 -1.53 -13.55 -0.01
C ASN A 7 -2.67 -13.75 0.99
N LEU A 8 -3.76 -13.02 0.79
CA LEU A 8 -4.97 -13.15 1.61
C LEU A 8 -6.23 -13.14 0.74
N LEU A 9 -7.26 -13.84 1.20
CA LEU A 9 -8.61 -13.72 0.69
C LEU A 9 -9.33 -12.59 1.45
N ILE A 10 -9.89 -11.63 0.71
CA ILE A 10 -10.67 -10.51 1.22
C ILE A 10 -12.14 -10.76 0.88
N ASN A 11 -13.02 -10.69 1.88
CA ASN A 11 -14.46 -10.83 1.72
C ASN A 11 -15.06 -9.48 1.24
N ALA A 12 -14.73 -9.12 0.02
CA ALA A 12 -15.22 -7.96 -0.71
C ALA A 12 -15.06 -8.21 -2.20
N ASP A 13 -15.87 -7.52 -3.01
CA ASP A 13 -15.77 -7.62 -4.46
C ASP A 13 -14.53 -6.94 -5.01
N LEU A 14 -14.21 -7.24 -6.26
CA LEU A 14 -13.00 -6.76 -6.94
C LEU A 14 -12.94 -5.23 -7.04
N GLN A 15 -14.07 -4.56 -7.25
CA GLN A 15 -14.14 -3.11 -7.39
C GLN A 15 -13.90 -2.41 -6.06
N THR A 16 -14.49 -2.92 -4.98
CA THR A 16 -14.28 -2.43 -3.62
C THR A 16 -12.83 -2.52 -3.21
N VAL A 17 -12.19 -3.68 -3.45
CA VAL A 17 -10.75 -3.86 -3.16
C VAL A 17 -9.90 -2.93 -4.01
N TRP A 18 -10.19 -2.80 -5.31
CA TRP A 18 -9.45 -1.92 -6.20
C TRP A 18 -9.56 -0.44 -5.80
N ALA A 19 -10.78 0.03 -5.50
CA ALA A 19 -11.00 1.39 -5.04
C ALA A 19 -10.21 1.72 -3.77
N PHE A 20 -10.13 0.76 -2.84
CA PHE A 20 -9.31 0.92 -1.63
C PHE A 20 -7.81 1.00 -1.94
N LEU A 21 -7.28 0.10 -2.79
CA LEU A 21 -5.85 0.07 -3.11
C LEU A 21 -5.41 1.32 -3.88
N THR A 22 -6.28 1.91 -4.70
CA THR A 22 -5.99 3.14 -5.44
C THR A 22 -6.25 4.42 -4.64
N ASP A 23 -6.85 4.34 -3.47
CA ASP A 23 -6.84 5.41 -2.45
C ASP A 23 -5.49 5.37 -1.72
N ILE A 24 -4.46 5.96 -2.33
CA ILE A 24 -3.05 5.88 -1.91
C ILE A 24 -2.87 6.31 -0.45
N ASP A 25 -3.55 7.37 -0.04
CA ASP A 25 -3.48 7.89 1.33
C ASP A 25 -3.96 6.84 2.36
N LYS A 26 -4.97 6.05 2.01
CA LYS A 26 -5.43 4.96 2.86
C LYS A 26 -4.58 3.71 2.74
N SER A 27 -4.36 3.23 1.51
CA SER A 27 -3.73 1.93 1.29
C SER A 27 -2.30 1.86 1.81
N LEU A 28 -1.54 2.94 1.69
CA LEU A 28 -0.15 3.02 2.15
C LEU A 28 0.01 3.49 3.60
N SER A 29 -1.04 4.02 4.24
CA SER A 29 -0.97 4.50 5.63
C SER A 29 -0.78 3.38 6.67
N PHE A 30 -0.98 2.13 6.30
CA PHE A 30 -0.81 0.99 7.21
C PHE A 30 0.63 0.56 7.42
N ASN A 31 1.56 1.03 6.59
CA ASN A 31 2.98 0.80 6.82
C ASN A 31 3.46 1.64 8.00
N ARG A 32 3.99 0.95 9.02
CA ARG A 32 4.46 1.62 10.25
C ARG A 32 5.59 2.62 10.04
N PHE A 33 6.28 2.54 8.93
CA PHE A 33 7.37 3.46 8.58
C PHE A 33 6.89 4.69 7.82
N HIS A 34 5.66 4.69 7.29
CA HIS A 34 5.06 5.85 6.64
C HIS A 34 4.45 6.77 7.69
N VAL A 35 5.02 7.94 7.90
CA VAL A 35 4.54 8.93 8.87
C VAL A 35 3.73 10.04 8.24
N ASP A 36 3.88 10.26 6.94
CA ASP A 36 3.13 11.26 6.17
C ASP A 36 3.12 10.88 4.69
N ILE A 37 2.01 11.10 4.01
CA ILE A 37 1.84 10.89 2.56
C ILE A 37 1.35 12.19 1.95
N ARG A 38 2.09 12.73 0.99
CA ARG A 38 1.81 14.01 0.35
C ARG A 38 1.46 13.82 -1.10
N LEU A 39 0.18 13.93 -1.40
CA LEU A 39 -0.34 13.82 -2.76
C LEU A 39 -0.39 15.21 -3.42
N PRO A 40 0.00 15.33 -4.71
CA PRO A 40 -0.20 16.55 -5.48
C PRO A 40 -1.68 16.94 -5.57
N ASN A 41 -1.96 18.23 -5.78
CA ASN A 41 -3.33 18.68 -6.04
C ASN A 41 -3.92 17.93 -7.24
N ARG A 42 -5.15 17.42 -7.09
CA ARG A 42 -5.85 16.61 -8.11
C ARG A 42 -5.11 15.32 -8.49
N PHE A 43 -4.46 14.70 -7.51
CA PHE A 43 -3.79 13.42 -7.71
C PHE A 43 -4.77 12.35 -8.22
N SER A 44 -4.32 11.58 -9.18
CA SER A 44 -5.00 10.36 -9.66
C SER A 44 -3.97 9.28 -9.92
N VAL A 45 -4.34 8.03 -9.63
CA VAL A 45 -3.45 6.88 -9.83
C VAL A 45 -3.40 6.51 -11.30
N ASN A 46 -2.29 6.86 -11.95
CA ASN A 46 -1.99 6.52 -13.34
C ASN A 46 -0.51 6.17 -13.46
N ASN A 47 -0.12 5.51 -14.54
CA ASN A 47 1.30 5.25 -14.82
C ASN A 47 2.09 6.56 -14.81
N ASN A 48 3.23 6.55 -14.13
CA ASN A 48 4.13 7.68 -13.91
C ASN A 48 3.60 8.77 -12.95
N SER A 49 2.44 8.61 -12.30
CA SER A 49 2.04 9.52 -11.22
C SER A 49 3.04 9.45 -10.07
N GLU A 50 3.45 10.61 -9.56
CA GLU A 50 4.41 10.74 -8.46
C GLU A 50 3.77 11.39 -7.25
N PHE A 51 4.23 10.99 -6.07
CA PHE A 51 3.86 11.56 -4.79
C PHE A 51 5.03 11.38 -3.80
N THR A 52 4.92 12.01 -2.64
CA THR A 52 5.96 11.95 -1.62
C THR A 52 5.47 11.16 -0.41
N ILE A 53 6.33 10.29 0.13
CA ILE A 53 6.13 9.63 1.41
C ILE A 53 7.24 10.04 2.36
N ILE A 54 6.89 10.34 3.59
CA ILE A 54 7.88 10.54 4.66
C ILE A 54 8.01 9.26 5.45
N HIS A 55 9.20 8.64 5.36
CA HIS A 55 9.54 7.46 6.15
C HIS A 55 10.22 7.85 7.45
N ASN A 56 9.99 7.07 8.52
CA ASN A 56 10.77 7.14 9.75
C ASN A 56 11.11 5.73 10.24
N PHE A 57 12.38 5.38 10.16
CA PHE A 57 12.93 4.11 10.64
C PHE A 57 13.51 4.20 12.07
N GLY A 58 13.21 5.28 12.80
CA GLY A 58 13.75 5.53 14.15
C GLY A 58 15.00 6.41 14.18
N PHE A 59 15.52 6.82 13.02
CA PHE A 59 16.73 7.65 12.88
C PHE A 59 16.45 9.02 12.27
N GLY A 60 15.19 9.45 12.26
CA GLY A 60 14.73 10.68 11.64
C GLY A 60 13.88 10.44 10.40
N ASN A 61 13.33 11.53 9.87
CA ASN A 61 12.48 11.48 8.70
C ASN A 61 13.32 11.44 7.41
N LEU A 62 12.95 10.58 6.50
CA LEU A 62 13.50 10.46 5.16
C LEU A 62 12.40 10.71 4.13
N GLU A 63 12.62 11.65 3.24
CA GLU A 63 11.71 11.91 2.13
C GLU A 63 11.92 10.90 1.01
N ILE A 64 10.85 10.24 0.61
CA ILE A 64 10.81 9.22 -0.43
C ILE A 64 9.97 9.73 -1.58
N VAL A 65 10.50 9.63 -2.80
CA VAL A 65 9.72 9.79 -4.02
C VAL A 65 9.11 8.45 -4.37
N ALA A 66 7.79 8.41 -4.37
CA ALA A 66 7.00 7.27 -4.81
C ALA A 66 6.45 7.53 -6.22
N ARG A 67 6.57 6.54 -7.10
CA ARG A 67 6.07 6.60 -8.47
C ARG A 67 5.23 5.38 -8.79
N VAL A 68 4.06 5.60 -9.36
CA VAL A 68 3.26 4.52 -9.96
C VAL A 68 3.95 4.02 -11.22
N VAL A 69 4.54 2.83 -11.16
CA VAL A 69 5.25 2.20 -12.28
C VAL A 69 4.26 1.56 -13.24
N GLU A 70 3.26 0.89 -12.69
CA GLU A 70 2.23 0.22 -13.46
C GLU A 70 0.88 0.27 -12.73
N CYS A 71 -0.16 0.61 -13.46
CA CYS A 71 -1.53 0.59 -13.00
C CYS A 71 -2.41 -0.06 -14.07
N VAL A 72 -2.85 -1.29 -13.80
CA VAL A 72 -3.81 -2.03 -14.64
C VAL A 72 -5.09 -2.18 -13.84
N THR A 73 -6.11 -1.45 -14.24
CA THR A 73 -7.39 -1.36 -13.53
C THR A 73 -7.93 -2.72 -13.12
N THR A 74 -8.30 -2.85 -11.84
CA THR A 74 -8.83 -4.10 -11.21
C THR A 74 -7.94 -5.32 -11.35
N LYS A 75 -6.66 -5.12 -11.56
CA LYS A 75 -5.71 -6.23 -11.74
C LYS A 75 -4.44 -6.04 -10.94
N GLN A 76 -3.70 -4.94 -11.18
CA GLN A 76 -2.46 -4.72 -10.44
C GLN A 76 -2.10 -3.23 -10.33
N LEU A 77 -1.44 -2.90 -9.24
CA LEU A 77 -0.83 -1.60 -8.95
C LEU A 77 0.61 -1.84 -8.48
N VAL A 78 1.57 -1.23 -9.19
CA VAL A 78 3.00 -1.29 -8.83
C VAL A 78 3.49 0.13 -8.54
N ILE A 79 4.11 0.30 -7.38
CA ILE A 79 4.67 1.57 -6.92
C ILE A 79 6.15 1.36 -6.58
N SER A 80 7.00 2.19 -7.16
CA SER A 80 8.44 2.24 -6.84
C SER A 80 8.67 3.34 -5.80
N GLU A 81 9.44 3.04 -4.77
CA GLU A 81 9.82 3.95 -3.70
C GLU A 81 11.34 4.07 -3.62
N LYS A 82 11.86 5.29 -3.63
CA LYS A 82 13.28 5.56 -3.45
C LYS A 82 13.49 6.93 -2.81
N ALA A 83 14.62 7.08 -2.10
CA ALA A 83 14.98 8.37 -1.52
C ALA A 83 15.01 9.48 -2.57
N SER A 84 14.57 10.68 -2.19
CA SER A 84 14.59 11.87 -3.05
C SER A 84 16.01 12.33 -3.38
N ASP A 85 16.98 11.97 -2.52
CA ASP A 85 18.41 12.26 -2.68
C ASP A 85 19.19 10.94 -2.75
N ASP A 86 19.89 10.69 -3.86
CA ASP A 86 20.71 9.50 -4.09
C ASP A 86 21.88 9.36 -3.09
N SER A 87 22.27 10.44 -2.41
CA SER A 87 23.26 10.40 -1.31
C SER A 87 22.71 9.74 -0.05
N LEU A 88 21.39 9.66 0.10
CA LEU A 88 20.72 9.06 1.26
C LEU A 88 20.55 7.57 1.03
N LYS A 89 21.13 6.78 1.95
CA LYS A 89 20.99 5.32 1.93
C LYS A 89 19.60 4.95 2.47
N GLY A 90 18.66 4.77 1.59
CA GLY A 90 17.34 4.23 1.88
C GLY A 90 17.23 2.74 1.50
N PHE A 91 16.02 2.26 1.45
CA PHE A 91 15.64 0.98 0.88
C PHE A 91 14.86 1.24 -0.42
N PRO A 92 15.54 1.40 -1.56
CA PRO A 92 14.83 1.49 -2.83
C PRO A 92 14.16 0.15 -3.12
N HIS A 93 12.84 0.20 -3.33
CA HIS A 93 12.03 -0.99 -3.51
C HIS A 93 10.80 -0.71 -4.36
N GLU A 94 10.19 -1.78 -4.81
CA GLU A 94 8.88 -1.77 -5.43
C GLU A 94 7.90 -2.53 -4.54
N ILE A 95 6.72 -1.97 -4.40
CA ILE A 95 5.55 -2.64 -3.85
C ILE A 95 4.58 -2.97 -4.98
N LYS A 96 3.97 -4.14 -4.90
CA LYS A 96 3.02 -4.61 -5.91
C LYS A 96 1.81 -5.21 -5.24
N PHE A 97 0.64 -4.70 -5.61
CA PHE A 97 -0.64 -5.27 -5.29
C PHE A 97 -1.21 -5.95 -6.54
N GLU A 98 -1.50 -7.23 -6.46
CA GLU A 98 -2.21 -7.98 -7.51
C GLU A 98 -3.52 -8.50 -6.93
N ILE A 99 -4.61 -8.32 -7.68
CA ILE A 99 -5.92 -8.79 -7.26
C ILE A 99 -6.54 -9.73 -8.29
N ILE A 100 -7.19 -10.78 -7.79
CA ILE A 100 -7.86 -11.77 -8.61
C ILE A 100 -9.22 -12.06 -7.99
N LYS A 101 -10.27 -12.02 -8.83
CA LYS A 101 -11.62 -12.41 -8.42
C LYS A 101 -11.67 -13.89 -8.03
N LYS A 102 -12.29 -14.18 -6.89
CA LYS A 102 -12.55 -15.53 -6.36
C LYS A 102 -14.00 -15.61 -5.90
N ASP A 103 -14.88 -15.98 -6.80
CA ASP A 103 -16.34 -15.98 -6.60
C ASP A 103 -16.83 -14.58 -6.18
N ASN A 104 -17.35 -14.43 -4.96
CA ASN A 104 -17.79 -13.17 -4.38
C ASN A 104 -16.69 -12.46 -3.58
N ASN A 105 -15.50 -13.02 -3.55
CA ASN A 105 -14.34 -12.50 -2.80
C ASN A 105 -13.23 -12.07 -3.77
N THR A 106 -12.20 -11.46 -3.20
CA THR A 106 -10.99 -11.05 -3.93
C THR A 106 -9.76 -11.62 -3.26
N SER A 107 -8.92 -12.32 -4.01
CA SER A 107 -7.57 -12.67 -3.58
C SER A 107 -6.66 -11.47 -3.80
N LEU A 108 -5.99 -11.00 -2.75
CA LEU A 108 -4.96 -9.98 -2.80
C LEU A 108 -3.61 -10.62 -2.57
N ASN A 109 -2.69 -10.45 -3.53
CA ASN A 109 -1.28 -10.72 -3.37
C ASN A 109 -0.55 -9.38 -3.21
N TYR A 110 0.16 -9.22 -2.10
CA TYR A 110 0.99 -8.05 -1.80
C TYR A 110 2.45 -8.47 -1.74
N SER A 111 3.29 -7.89 -2.58
CA SER A 111 4.72 -8.21 -2.64
C SER A 111 5.58 -6.96 -2.57
N VAL A 112 6.79 -7.15 -2.04
CA VAL A 112 7.84 -6.13 -1.94
C VAL A 112 9.13 -6.71 -2.48
N SER A 113 9.79 -5.98 -3.38
CA SER A 113 11.10 -6.33 -3.93
C SER A 113 12.05 -5.16 -3.89
N GLY A 114 13.28 -5.37 -3.40
CA GLY A 114 14.27 -4.30 -3.28
C GLY A 114 15.59 -4.75 -2.68
N SER A 115 16.49 -3.80 -2.41
CA SER A 115 17.78 -4.09 -1.78
C SER A 115 18.31 -2.88 -1.02
N TYR A 116 18.95 -3.14 0.11
CA TYR A 116 19.75 -2.16 0.84
C TYR A 116 21.16 -1.96 0.25
N GLY A 117 21.45 -2.55 -0.92
CA GLY A 117 22.74 -2.43 -1.59
C GLY A 117 23.79 -3.44 -1.15
N GLY A 118 23.46 -4.38 -0.26
CA GLY A 118 24.38 -5.41 0.19
C GLY A 118 23.68 -6.67 0.71
N ARG A 119 24.28 -7.83 0.44
CA ARG A 119 23.72 -9.14 0.82
C ARG A 119 23.50 -9.27 2.34
N VAL A 120 24.44 -8.78 3.15
CA VAL A 120 24.34 -8.86 4.62
C VAL A 120 23.21 -8.00 5.14
N GLN A 121 23.09 -6.77 4.62
CA GLN A 121 22.01 -5.85 4.97
C GLN A 121 20.66 -6.46 4.58
N ASP A 122 20.52 -6.96 3.36
CA ASP A 122 19.29 -7.58 2.89
C ASP A 122 18.89 -8.76 3.79
N MET A 123 19.81 -9.64 4.14
CA MET A 123 19.55 -10.77 5.04
C MET A 123 19.11 -10.32 6.44
N SER A 124 19.72 -9.25 6.99
CA SER A 124 19.42 -8.75 8.33
C SER A 124 18.05 -8.08 8.40
N PHE A 125 17.62 -7.37 7.34
CA PHE A 125 16.35 -6.66 7.32
C PHE A 125 15.17 -7.51 6.83
N THR A 126 15.41 -8.59 6.10
CA THR A 126 14.36 -9.47 5.57
C THR A 126 13.33 -9.91 6.64
N PRO A 127 13.70 -10.38 7.84
CA PRO A 127 12.71 -10.80 8.84
C PRO A 127 11.82 -9.65 9.32
N ILE A 128 12.39 -8.45 9.46
CA ILE A 128 11.67 -7.24 9.88
C ILE A 128 10.64 -6.86 8.81
N LEU A 129 11.09 -6.76 7.56
CA LEU A 129 10.22 -6.41 6.43
C LEU A 129 9.10 -7.44 6.21
N LYS A 130 9.41 -8.73 6.41
CA LYS A 130 8.39 -9.78 6.35
C LYS A 130 7.31 -9.59 7.42
N GLY A 131 7.70 -9.23 8.64
CA GLY A 131 6.76 -8.91 9.72
C GLY A 131 5.88 -7.71 9.38
N VAL A 132 6.48 -6.64 8.84
CA VAL A 132 5.76 -5.43 8.40
C VAL A 132 4.76 -5.75 7.30
N LEU A 133 5.19 -6.44 6.23
CA LEU A 133 4.33 -6.82 5.11
C LEU A 133 3.10 -7.62 5.57
N LYS A 134 3.32 -8.60 6.45
CA LYS A 134 2.24 -9.42 7.01
C LYS A 134 1.27 -8.61 7.85
N GLU A 135 1.76 -7.66 8.64
CA GLU A 135 0.92 -6.76 9.42
C GLU A 135 0.08 -5.84 8.52
N GLU A 136 0.70 -5.25 7.50
CA GLU A 136 0.03 -4.36 6.56
C GLU A 136 -1.11 -5.05 5.82
N ILE A 137 -0.87 -6.20 5.21
CA ILE A 137 -1.89 -6.90 4.42
C ILE A 137 -3.10 -7.30 5.29
N ILE A 138 -2.88 -7.63 6.58
CA ILE A 138 -3.96 -7.90 7.52
C ILE A 138 -4.76 -6.62 7.83
N LYS A 139 -4.08 -5.50 8.02
CA LYS A 139 -4.74 -4.20 8.27
C LYS A 139 -5.55 -3.75 7.05
N ILE A 140 -4.99 -3.88 5.84
CA ILE A 140 -5.68 -3.60 4.58
C ILE A 140 -6.95 -4.45 4.48
N LYS A 141 -6.86 -5.76 4.67
CA LYS A 141 -8.01 -6.66 4.68
C LYS A 141 -9.09 -6.21 5.66
N ASN A 142 -8.70 -5.95 6.91
CA ASN A 142 -9.65 -5.56 7.95
C ASN A 142 -10.33 -4.21 7.63
N ALA A 143 -9.59 -3.25 7.08
CA ALA A 143 -10.14 -1.96 6.68
C ALA A 143 -11.16 -2.09 5.55
N ILE A 144 -10.87 -2.89 4.52
CA ILE A 144 -11.79 -3.14 3.41
C ILE A 144 -13.07 -3.82 3.91
N GLU A 145 -12.93 -4.91 4.67
CA GLU A 145 -14.07 -5.68 5.16
C GLU A 145 -14.93 -4.93 6.18
N SER A 146 -14.35 -3.97 6.92
CA SER A 146 -15.13 -3.13 7.84
C SER A 146 -15.98 -2.09 7.11
N THR A 147 -15.53 -1.62 5.96
CA THR A 147 -16.30 -0.67 5.12
C THR A 147 -17.57 -1.30 4.56
N GLU A 148 -17.53 -2.59 4.20
CA GLU A 148 -18.70 -3.33 3.73
C GLU A 148 -19.72 -3.66 4.82
N ARG A 149 -19.32 -3.65 6.10
CA ARG A 149 -20.20 -3.98 7.23
C ARG A 149 -21.06 -2.82 7.72
N ILE A 150 -20.96 -1.62 7.15
CA ILE A 150 -21.86 -0.51 7.48
C ILE A 150 -23.17 -0.74 6.71
N PRO A 151 -24.25 -1.21 7.35
CA PRO A 151 -25.51 -1.40 6.67
C PRO A 151 -26.04 -0.04 6.20
N GLU A 152 -26.59 0.04 4.99
CA GLU A 152 -27.27 1.20 4.39
C GLU A 152 -28.48 1.73 5.19
N ASN A 153 -28.68 1.30 6.41
CA ASN A 153 -29.86 1.57 7.24
C ASN A 153 -29.67 2.66 8.28
N ILE A 154 -28.93 3.73 7.99
CA ILE A 154 -29.13 4.99 8.68
C ILE A 154 -29.88 5.92 7.71
N LYS A 155 -31.18 5.68 7.55
CA LYS A 155 -32.09 6.72 7.11
C LYS A 155 -32.04 7.81 8.19
N VAL A 156 -31.30 8.90 7.90
CA VAL A 156 -31.43 10.16 8.66
C VAL A 156 -32.89 10.58 8.61
N GLY A 157 -33.60 10.41 9.72
CA GLY A 157 -34.94 10.90 9.87
C GLY A 157 -34.91 12.41 9.63
N ARG A 158 -35.58 12.86 8.56
CA ARG A 158 -35.89 14.26 8.36
C ARG A 158 -36.77 14.70 9.55
N ILE A 159 -36.19 15.52 10.41
CA ILE A 159 -36.99 16.34 11.32
C ILE A 159 -37.59 17.42 10.44
N SER A 160 -38.89 17.33 10.17
CA SER A 160 -39.67 18.42 9.57
C SER A 160 -39.99 19.44 10.65
N PRO A 161 -40.07 20.74 10.29
CA PRO A 161 -40.26 21.85 11.22
C PRO A 161 -41.64 21.87 11.86
#